data_eea474284aeb99bc42b2c902e679c016
#
_entry.id   eea474284aeb99bc42b2c902e679c016
#
_cell.length_a   1.000
_cell.length_b   1.000
_cell.length_c   1.000
_cell.angle_alpha   90.00
_cell.angle_beta   90.00
_cell.angle_gamma   90.00
#
_symmetry.space_group_name_H-M   'P 1'
#
loop_
_entity.id
_entity.type
_entity.pdbx_description
1 polymer ?
#
loop_
_entity_poly.entity_id
_entity_poly.type
_entity_poly.pdbx_seq_one_letter_code
_entity_poly.pdbx_strand_id
1 'polypeptide(L)'
;FISENIKKMNLPFQVQLDETFTAKVKQFGVEVDHDSLSTGETKKINISILIAYLKLIRTKKHINILFLDEIFSSIDIEGCEDILNLLKSFANDYNINIFVVHHAILNRELFDIFTTIQETMTSNGRDHRIESLLNGTQ
;
A
#
# COMPACT_ATOMS: atom_id res chain seq x y z
N PHE A 1 -12.09 11.36 -1.02
CA PHE A 1 -11.11 10.28 -1.33
C PHE A 1 -10.33 9.82 -0.08
N ILE A 2 -9.60 10.72 0.63
CA ILE A 2 -8.80 10.32 1.80
C ILE A 2 -9.69 9.70 2.88
N SER A 3 -10.75 10.37 3.28
CA SER A 3 -11.69 9.88 4.31
C SER A 3 -12.32 8.53 3.96
N GLU A 4 -12.55 8.28 2.70
CA GLU A 4 -13.06 7.00 2.20
C GLU A 4 -12.02 5.89 2.33
N ASN A 5 -10.76 6.16 1.95
CA ASN A 5 -9.66 5.22 2.10
C ASN A 5 -9.40 4.88 3.58
N ILE A 6 -9.42 5.89 4.46
CA ILE A 6 -9.27 5.74 5.91
C ILE A 6 -10.36 4.81 6.48
N LYS A 7 -11.61 5.00 6.05
CA LYS A 7 -12.73 4.13 6.46
C LYS A 7 -12.57 2.69 5.97
N LYS A 8 -12.10 2.48 4.73
CA LYS A 8 -11.85 1.14 4.19
C LYS A 8 -10.78 0.36 4.96
N MET A 9 -9.86 1.06 5.63
CA MET A 9 -8.82 0.46 6.48
C MET A 9 -9.18 0.48 7.98
N ASN A 10 -10.46 0.66 8.33
CA ASN A 10 -10.98 0.64 9.70
C ASN A 10 -10.23 1.58 10.66
N LEU A 11 -9.64 2.66 10.16
CA LEU A 11 -8.94 3.62 11.00
C LEU A 11 -9.91 4.63 11.62
N PRO A 12 -9.80 4.92 12.93
CA PRO A 12 -10.70 5.83 13.64
C PRO A 12 -10.30 7.31 13.45
N PHE A 13 -9.71 7.66 12.31
CA PHE A 13 -9.18 8.99 12.04
C PHE A 13 -9.94 9.72 10.94
N GLN A 14 -9.92 11.04 11.04
CA GLN A 14 -10.28 11.96 9.98
C GLN A 14 -9.00 12.66 9.51
N VAL A 15 -8.74 12.62 8.23
CA VAL A 15 -7.54 13.24 7.64
C VAL A 15 -7.97 14.33 6.67
N GLN A 16 -7.44 15.51 6.86
CA GLN A 16 -7.66 16.68 5.99
C GLN A 16 -6.29 17.19 5.53
N LEU A 17 -6.20 17.58 4.27
CA LEU A 17 -5.02 18.30 3.76
C LEU A 17 -5.34 19.79 3.77
N ASP A 18 -4.43 20.58 4.25
CA ASP A 18 -4.51 22.04 4.14
C ASP A 18 -4.00 22.53 2.77
N GLU A 19 -3.98 23.84 2.56
CA GLU A 19 -3.56 24.48 1.31
C GLU A 19 -2.08 24.21 0.96
N THR A 20 -1.27 23.83 1.95
CA THR A 20 0.14 23.46 1.79
C THR A 20 0.37 21.97 1.64
N PHE A 21 -0.70 21.17 1.49
CA PHE A 21 -0.69 19.70 1.48
C PHE A 21 -0.18 19.06 2.77
N THR A 22 -0.22 19.79 3.89
CA THR A 22 0.08 19.25 5.20
C THR A 22 -1.13 18.48 5.72
N ALA A 23 -0.91 17.24 6.16
CA ALA A 23 -1.98 16.41 6.69
C ALA A 23 -2.29 16.76 8.14
N LYS A 24 -3.55 17.10 8.40
CA LYS A 24 -4.11 17.25 9.74
C LYS A 24 -4.92 16.02 10.08
N VAL A 25 -4.52 15.33 11.13
CA VAL A 25 -5.18 14.11 11.61
C VAL A 25 -6.03 14.45 12.83
N LYS A 26 -7.28 14.00 12.82
CA LYS A 26 -8.20 14.15 13.94
C LYS A 26 -8.76 12.80 14.35
N GLN A 27 -8.87 12.59 15.65
CA GLN A 27 -9.56 11.45 16.23
C GLN A 27 -10.69 11.99 17.14
N PHE A 28 -11.91 11.55 16.93
CA PHE A 28 -13.10 12.04 17.64
C PHE A 28 -13.23 13.57 17.66
N GLY A 29 -12.79 14.25 16.57
CA GLY A 29 -12.86 15.71 16.42
C GLY A 29 -11.70 16.47 17.06
N VAL A 30 -10.79 15.81 17.78
CA VAL A 30 -9.59 16.39 18.39
C VAL A 30 -8.39 16.15 17.48
N GLU A 31 -7.59 17.20 17.27
CA GLU A 31 -6.34 17.07 16.48
C GLU A 31 -5.36 16.19 17.25
N VAL A 32 -4.78 15.22 16.52
CA VAL A 32 -3.84 14.24 17.05
C VAL A 32 -2.47 14.58 16.54
N ASP A 33 -1.47 14.62 17.44
CA ASP A 33 -0.10 14.83 17.05
C ASP A 33 0.43 13.62 16.29
N HIS A 34 1.18 13.88 15.21
CA HIS A 34 1.77 12.84 14.37
C HIS A 34 2.66 11.87 15.16
N ASP A 35 3.34 12.38 16.19
CA ASP A 35 4.22 11.59 17.05
C ASP A 35 3.46 10.64 17.99
N SER A 36 2.16 10.83 18.16
CA SER A 36 1.30 9.96 18.97
C SER A 36 0.70 8.77 18.19
N LEU A 37 0.84 8.77 16.85
CA LEU A 37 0.39 7.68 15.99
C LEU A 37 1.41 6.53 15.99
N SER A 38 0.91 5.30 15.95
CA SER A 38 1.77 4.14 15.71
C SER A 38 2.36 4.20 14.29
N THR A 39 3.49 3.52 14.10
CA THR A 39 4.13 3.43 12.76
C THR A 39 3.17 2.84 11.72
N GLY A 40 2.37 1.84 12.10
CA GLY A 40 1.38 1.22 11.21
C GLY A 40 0.26 2.19 10.82
N GLU A 41 -0.29 2.94 11.78
CA GLU A 41 -1.33 3.96 11.53
C GLU A 41 -0.80 5.07 10.62
N THR A 42 0.40 5.57 10.89
CA THR A 42 1.06 6.58 10.06
C THR A 42 1.21 6.10 8.62
N LYS A 43 1.64 4.85 8.41
CA LYS A 43 1.76 4.26 7.07
C LYS A 43 0.42 4.10 6.37
N LYS A 44 -0.60 3.60 7.03
CA LYS A 44 -1.95 3.49 6.48
C LYS A 44 -2.49 4.87 6.06
N ILE A 45 -2.29 5.90 6.87
CA ILE A 45 -2.66 7.29 6.55
C ILE A 45 -1.90 7.77 5.31
N ASN A 46 -0.58 7.59 5.26
CA ASN A 46 0.25 8.01 4.14
C ASN A 46 -0.15 7.33 2.82
N ILE A 47 -0.46 6.03 2.85
CA ILE A 47 -0.95 5.30 1.67
C ILE A 47 -2.33 5.83 1.23
N SER A 48 -3.20 6.16 2.19
CA SER A 48 -4.51 6.77 1.87
C SER A 48 -4.35 8.10 1.16
N ILE A 49 -3.42 8.93 1.60
CA ILE A 49 -3.07 10.22 0.98
C ILE A 49 -2.48 9.99 -0.41
N LEU A 50 -1.53 9.06 -0.55
CA LEU A 50 -0.92 8.72 -1.83
C LEU A 50 -1.97 8.31 -2.87
N ILE A 51 -2.88 7.39 -2.51
CA ILE A 51 -3.94 6.94 -3.42
C ILE A 51 -4.88 8.08 -3.79
N ALA A 52 -5.25 8.94 -2.84
CA ALA A 52 -6.09 10.10 -3.12
C ALA A 52 -5.39 11.09 -4.07
N TYR A 53 -4.08 11.28 -3.89
CA TYR A 53 -3.26 12.11 -4.78
C TYR A 53 -3.15 11.51 -6.19
N LEU A 54 -2.94 10.20 -6.30
CA LEU A 54 -2.92 9.50 -7.58
C LEU A 54 -4.26 9.61 -8.32
N LYS A 55 -5.38 9.50 -7.60
CA LYS A 55 -6.73 9.72 -8.16
C LYS A 55 -6.86 11.14 -8.74
N LEU A 56 -6.33 12.14 -8.04
CA LEU A 56 -6.35 13.53 -8.51
C LEU A 56 -5.46 13.74 -9.76
N ILE A 57 -4.24 13.21 -9.75
CA ILE A 57 -3.32 13.35 -10.89
C ILE A 57 -3.89 12.71 -12.15
N ARG A 58 -4.54 11.57 -12.02
CA ARG A 58 -5.15 10.85 -13.15
C ARG A 58 -6.19 11.65 -13.91
N THR A 59 -6.79 12.66 -13.30
CA THR A 59 -7.68 13.57 -14.03
C THR A 59 -6.92 14.38 -15.12
N LYS A 60 -5.59 14.47 -15.00
CA LYS A 60 -4.74 15.27 -15.90
C LYS A 60 -3.69 14.42 -16.65
N LYS A 61 -3.31 13.27 -16.13
CA LYS A 61 -2.24 12.42 -16.68
C LYS A 61 -2.64 10.94 -16.62
N HIS A 62 -2.30 10.19 -17.65
CA HIS A 62 -2.47 8.73 -17.64
C HIS A 62 -1.31 8.09 -16.88
N ILE A 63 -1.62 7.46 -15.75
CA ILE A 63 -0.72 6.63 -14.98
C ILE A 63 -1.27 5.20 -15.07
N ASN A 64 -0.48 4.26 -15.53
CA ASN A 64 -0.86 2.85 -15.70
C ASN A 64 0.05 1.88 -14.94
N ILE A 65 1.08 2.37 -14.30
CA ILE A 65 2.03 1.57 -13.50
C ILE A 65 2.32 2.31 -12.20
N LEU A 66 2.39 1.55 -11.10
CA LEU A 66 2.80 2.01 -9.79
C LEU A 66 3.75 0.98 -9.16
N PHE A 67 4.91 1.42 -8.71
CA PHE A 67 5.85 0.59 -7.94
C PHE A 67 5.85 1.03 -6.49
N LEU A 68 5.70 0.07 -5.60
CA LEU A 68 5.67 0.26 -4.15
C LEU A 68 6.73 -0.65 -3.53
N ASP A 69 7.71 -0.03 -2.89
CA ASP A 69 8.84 -0.73 -2.28
C ASP A 69 8.74 -0.62 -0.75
N GLU A 70 8.80 -1.77 -0.07
CA GLU A 70 8.83 -1.89 1.40
C GLU A 70 7.70 -1.14 2.15
N ILE A 71 6.54 -0.94 1.52
CA ILE A 71 5.44 -0.19 2.13
C ILE A 71 4.82 -0.87 3.35
N PHE A 72 4.97 -2.20 3.46
CA PHE A 72 4.37 -3.00 4.55
C PHE A 72 5.28 -3.18 5.76
N SER A 73 6.54 -2.69 5.72
CA SER A 73 7.44 -2.79 6.86
C SER A 73 6.83 -2.15 8.12
N SER A 74 6.88 -2.83 9.26
CA SER A 74 6.30 -2.39 10.55
C SER A 74 4.78 -2.24 10.57
N ILE A 75 4.08 -2.94 9.69
CA ILE A 75 2.61 -3.06 9.69
C ILE A 75 2.28 -4.51 10.07
N ASP A 76 1.24 -4.69 10.86
CA ASP A 76 0.70 -6.01 11.20
C ASP A 76 0.03 -6.69 9.99
N ILE A 77 -0.25 -7.98 10.11
CA ILE A 77 -0.81 -8.78 9.01
C ILE A 77 -2.16 -8.21 8.56
N GLU A 78 -3.05 -7.87 9.49
CA GLU A 78 -4.36 -7.30 9.19
C GLU A 78 -4.22 -5.95 8.47
N GLY A 79 -3.31 -5.10 8.92
CA GLY A 79 -3.00 -3.84 8.27
C GLY A 79 -2.43 -3.99 6.86
N CYS A 80 -1.62 -5.01 6.63
CA CYS A 80 -1.13 -5.34 5.28
C CYS A 80 -2.28 -5.74 4.36
N GLU A 81 -3.22 -6.57 4.84
CA GLU A 81 -4.39 -6.98 4.07
C GLU A 81 -5.32 -5.81 3.74
N ASP A 82 -5.56 -4.92 4.71
CA ASP A 82 -6.33 -3.69 4.49
C ASP A 82 -5.74 -2.83 3.36
N ILE A 83 -4.42 -2.62 3.39
CA ILE A 83 -3.72 -1.85 2.37
C ILE A 83 -3.76 -2.55 1.01
N LEU A 84 -3.54 -3.86 0.97
CA LEU A 84 -3.59 -4.65 -0.27
C LEU A 84 -4.98 -4.60 -0.89
N ASN A 85 -6.03 -4.75 -0.10
CA ASN A 85 -7.42 -4.63 -0.56
C ASN A 85 -7.71 -3.23 -1.14
N LEU A 86 -7.21 -2.18 -0.49
CA LEU A 86 -7.34 -0.81 -0.97
C LEU A 86 -6.59 -0.61 -2.29
N LEU A 87 -5.36 -1.13 -2.42
CA LEU A 87 -4.55 -1.07 -3.63
C LEU A 87 -5.20 -1.87 -4.77
N LYS A 88 -5.74 -3.06 -4.48
CA LYS A 88 -6.44 -3.89 -5.45
C LYS A 88 -7.71 -3.20 -5.99
N SER A 89 -8.51 -2.61 -5.10
CA SER A 89 -9.65 -1.79 -5.52
C SER A 89 -9.21 -0.63 -6.43
N PHE A 90 -8.14 0.08 -6.04
CA PHE A 90 -7.59 1.17 -6.84
C PHE A 90 -7.07 0.70 -8.20
N ALA A 91 -6.36 -0.43 -8.26
CA ALA A 91 -5.86 -1.02 -9.50
C ALA A 91 -7.01 -1.32 -10.47
N ASN A 92 -8.07 -1.95 -9.97
CA ASN A 92 -9.25 -2.33 -10.76
C ASN A 92 -10.03 -1.11 -11.24
N ASP A 93 -10.32 -0.15 -10.34
CA ASP A 93 -11.12 1.04 -10.65
C ASP A 93 -10.45 1.92 -11.73
N TYR A 94 -9.12 1.89 -11.79
CA TYR A 94 -8.35 2.79 -12.65
C TYR A 94 -7.52 2.08 -13.71
N ASN A 95 -7.59 0.77 -13.82
CA ASN A 95 -6.81 -0.06 -14.75
C ASN A 95 -5.31 0.25 -14.66
N ILE A 96 -4.76 0.09 -13.44
CA ILE A 96 -3.35 0.33 -13.11
C ILE A 96 -2.70 -0.99 -12.72
N ASN A 97 -1.49 -1.25 -13.22
CA ASN A 97 -0.65 -2.33 -12.74
C ASN A 97 0.13 -1.86 -11.51
N ILE A 98 -0.04 -2.54 -10.38
CA ILE A 98 0.67 -2.22 -9.14
C ILE A 98 1.67 -3.33 -8.86
N PHE A 99 2.94 -2.95 -8.72
CA PHE A 99 4.03 -3.82 -8.35
C PHE A 99 4.44 -3.53 -6.90
N VAL A 100 4.43 -4.55 -6.08
CA VAL A 100 4.81 -4.46 -4.67
C VAL A 100 6.06 -5.31 -4.45
N VAL A 101 7.09 -4.70 -3.87
CA VAL A 101 8.30 -5.39 -3.42
C VAL A 101 8.31 -5.41 -1.90
N HIS A 102 8.51 -6.60 -1.31
CA HIS A 102 8.53 -6.76 0.14
C HIS A 102 9.28 -8.02 0.57
N HIS A 103 9.91 -7.98 1.75
CA HIS A 103 10.69 -9.10 2.31
C HIS A 103 9.86 -10.09 3.14
N ALA A 104 8.73 -9.66 3.72
CA ALA A 104 7.89 -10.54 4.51
C ALA A 104 6.94 -11.37 3.63
N ILE A 105 6.44 -12.46 4.22
CA ILE A 105 5.45 -13.30 3.56
C ILE A 105 4.10 -12.57 3.64
N LEU A 106 3.59 -12.18 2.48
CA LEU A 106 2.26 -11.60 2.31
C LEU A 106 1.27 -12.70 1.89
N ASN A 107 -0.03 -12.45 2.11
CA ASN A 107 -1.08 -13.33 1.63
C ASN A 107 -1.09 -13.36 0.09
N ARG A 108 -0.67 -14.50 -0.49
CA ARG A 108 -0.51 -14.68 -1.95
C ARG A 108 -1.83 -14.57 -2.72
N GLU A 109 -2.94 -14.88 -2.08
CA GLU A 109 -4.27 -14.83 -2.72
C GLU A 109 -4.70 -13.40 -3.08
N LEU A 110 -4.07 -12.40 -2.49
CA LEU A 110 -4.35 -10.99 -2.77
C LEU A 110 -3.64 -10.47 -4.04
N PHE A 111 -2.77 -11.27 -4.65
CA PHE A 111 -2.02 -10.91 -5.85
C PHE A 111 -2.47 -11.74 -7.06
N ASP A 112 -2.52 -11.12 -8.22
CA ASP A 112 -2.78 -11.83 -9.48
C ASP A 112 -1.53 -12.61 -9.91
N ILE A 113 -0.35 -12.05 -9.67
CA ILE A 113 0.95 -12.68 -9.94
C ILE A 113 1.80 -12.52 -8.68
N PHE A 114 2.37 -13.61 -8.23
CA PHE A 114 3.30 -13.62 -7.10
C PHE A 114 4.64 -14.20 -7.54
N THR A 115 5.72 -13.47 -7.31
CA THR A 115 7.08 -13.89 -7.67
C THR A 115 7.96 -13.88 -6.41
N THR A 116 8.62 -14.97 -6.14
CA THR A 116 9.62 -15.07 -5.07
C THR A 116 11.02 -15.07 -5.66
N ILE A 117 11.89 -14.22 -5.12
CA ILE A 117 13.32 -14.22 -5.44
C ILE A 117 14.04 -14.84 -4.25
N GLN A 118 14.71 -15.99 -4.48
CA GLN A 118 15.48 -16.67 -3.45
C GLN A 118 16.96 -16.54 -3.73
N GLU A 119 17.73 -16.16 -2.72
CA GLU A 119 19.18 -16.19 -2.75
C GLU A 119 19.65 -17.57 -2.30
N THR A 120 20.43 -18.24 -3.12
CA THR A 120 21.01 -19.55 -2.80
C THR A 120 22.54 -19.44 -2.82
N MET A 121 23.19 -19.88 -1.75
CA MET A 121 24.65 -20.03 -1.73
C MET A 121 25.05 -21.29 -2.47
N THR A 122 25.82 -21.13 -3.53
CA THR A 122 26.43 -22.25 -4.28
C THR A 122 27.92 -22.27 -4.06
N SER A 123 28.58 -23.36 -4.41
CA SER A 123 30.04 -23.47 -4.37
C SER A 123 30.79 -22.43 -5.21
N ASN A 124 30.09 -21.79 -6.15
CA ASN A 124 30.61 -20.76 -7.06
C ASN A 124 30.23 -19.34 -6.67
N GLY A 125 29.53 -19.13 -5.53
CA GLY A 125 29.08 -17.83 -5.07
C GLY A 125 27.58 -17.78 -4.83
N ARG A 126 27.03 -16.55 -4.82
CA ARG A 126 25.58 -16.32 -4.65
C ARG A 126 24.86 -16.52 -5.97
N ASP A 127 23.78 -17.27 -5.94
CA ASP A 127 22.86 -17.44 -7.06
C ASP A 127 21.46 -16.95 -6.67
N HIS A 128 20.74 -16.34 -7.61
CA HIS A 128 19.40 -15.84 -7.41
C HIS A 128 18.42 -16.64 -8.25
N ARG A 129 17.47 -17.32 -7.62
CA ARG A 129 16.38 -18.01 -8.31
C ARG A 129 15.11 -17.19 -8.25
N ILE A 130 14.43 -17.12 -9.38
CA ILE A 130 13.11 -16.47 -9.53
C ILE A 130 12.08 -17.57 -9.72
N GLU A 131 11.14 -17.64 -8.78
CA GLU A 131 9.97 -18.53 -8.89
C GLU A 131 8.72 -17.67 -9.01
N SER A 132 8.05 -17.75 -10.16
CA SER A 132 6.80 -17.04 -10.42
C SER A 132 5.63 -18.00 -10.32
N LEU A 133 4.62 -17.63 -9.53
CA LEU A 133 3.34 -18.32 -9.45
C LEU A 133 2.26 -17.39 -10.00
N LEU A 134 1.59 -17.83 -11.06
CA LEU A 134 0.38 -17.19 -11.56
C LEU A 134 -0.78 -17.70 -10.73
N ASN A 135 -1.44 -16.84 -9.98
CA ASN A 135 -2.74 -17.15 -9.42
C ASN A 135 -3.76 -17.03 -10.54
N GLY A 136 -4.04 -18.17 -11.19
CA GLY A 136 -4.98 -18.23 -12.29
C GLY A 136 -6.35 -17.77 -11.82
N THR A 137 -6.90 -16.76 -12.46
CA THR A 137 -8.34 -16.51 -12.48
C THR A 137 -9.01 -17.69 -13.19
N GLN A 138 -9.75 -18.51 -12.43
CA GLN A 138 -10.81 -19.36 -13.01
C GLN A 138 -12.04 -18.51 -13.27
#